data_5a8da00d7883b29a6681acb5d326fe10
#
_entry.id   5a8da00d7883b29a6681acb5d326fe10
#
_cell.length_a   1.000
_cell.length_b   1.000
_cell.length_c   1.000
_cell.angle_alpha   90.00
_cell.angle_beta   90.00
_cell.angle_gamma   90.00
#
_symmetry.space_group_name_H-M   'P 1'
#
loop_
_entity.id
_entity.type
_entity.pdbx_description
1 polymer ?
#
loop_
_entity_poly.entity_id
_entity_poly.type
_entity_poly.pdbx_seq_one_letter_code
_entity_poly.pdbx_strand_id
1 'polypeptide(L)'
;MADLLAQYEEYLATEKHASQNTLSSYMRDLHQFAVYLDEFHPMPLPQVTQEVISGYVAWMGGKGKSAATITRSIASIKSLYTYFQMSGEVSANPAKGVAAVKVEHKFPEILTGKEVELFLDQPQCVDAKGYRDHAMLELLYATGIRVSELISLNEEDVSLSASFIRAQSKGKERIIPLYPAAVKALSHYMKEVRPQLLADPEETALFVNMNGERMSRQGFWKIVKHYQETAGISKDITPHTLRHSFAVHLLENGADLRSIQEMLGHADISSTQIYTHVVKKHLKDVYQKAHPRA
;
A
#
# COMPACT_ATOMS: atom_id res chain seq x y z
N MET A 1 9.29 -1.58 -31.87
CA MET A 1 9.16 -1.14 -30.45
C MET A 1 8.30 -2.10 -29.62
N ALA A 2 7.08 -2.42 -30.05
CA ALA A 2 6.18 -3.32 -29.33
C ALA A 2 6.79 -4.70 -29.02
N ASP A 3 7.49 -5.31 -29.99
CA ASP A 3 8.12 -6.63 -29.84
C ASP A 3 9.21 -6.64 -28.75
N LEU A 4 10.07 -5.62 -28.69
CA LEU A 4 11.12 -5.51 -27.66
C LEU A 4 10.53 -5.29 -26.27
N LEU A 5 9.41 -4.57 -26.15
CA LEU A 5 8.72 -4.42 -24.87
C LEU A 5 8.05 -5.72 -24.42
N ALA A 6 7.49 -6.50 -25.35
CA ALA A 6 6.91 -7.81 -25.04
C ALA A 6 7.97 -8.81 -24.54
N GLN A 7 9.14 -8.87 -25.19
CA GLN A 7 10.27 -9.69 -24.73
C GLN A 7 10.76 -9.27 -23.34
N TYR A 8 10.80 -7.96 -23.06
CA TYR A 8 11.17 -7.47 -21.73
C TYR A 8 10.11 -7.80 -20.67
N GLU A 9 8.83 -7.75 -21.02
CA GLU A 9 7.73 -8.16 -20.13
C GLU A 9 7.86 -9.63 -19.75
N GLU A 10 8.13 -10.49 -20.73
CA GLU A 10 8.37 -11.93 -20.50
C GLU A 10 9.60 -12.15 -19.60
N TYR A 11 10.71 -11.47 -19.86
CA TYR A 11 11.90 -11.52 -19.00
C TYR A 11 11.61 -11.13 -17.54
N LEU A 12 10.83 -10.05 -17.34
CA LEU A 12 10.43 -9.63 -16.00
C LEU A 12 9.57 -10.68 -15.29
N ALA A 13 8.68 -11.34 -16.03
CA ALA A 13 7.78 -12.34 -15.50
C ALA A 13 8.52 -13.66 -15.17
N THR A 14 9.33 -14.13 -16.09
CA THR A 14 9.94 -15.47 -16.04
C THR A 14 11.27 -15.51 -15.29
N GLU A 15 12.19 -14.61 -15.62
CA GLU A 15 13.54 -14.64 -15.03
C GLU A 15 13.67 -13.78 -13.77
N LYS A 16 13.01 -12.61 -13.74
CA LYS A 16 13.04 -11.73 -12.56
C LYS A 16 11.96 -12.06 -11.53
N HIS A 17 11.01 -12.91 -11.86
CA HIS A 17 9.88 -13.26 -11.00
C HIS A 17 9.20 -12.01 -10.40
N ALA A 18 9.09 -10.95 -11.24
CA ALA A 18 8.52 -9.68 -10.82
C ALA A 18 7.07 -9.85 -10.41
N SER A 19 6.67 -9.17 -9.33
CA SER A 19 5.26 -9.19 -8.93
C SER A 19 4.38 -8.57 -10.03
N GLN A 20 3.12 -9.01 -10.13
CA GLN A 20 2.15 -8.46 -11.11
C GLN A 20 2.02 -6.93 -11.01
N ASN A 21 2.12 -6.37 -9.80
CA ASN A 21 2.11 -4.92 -9.61
C ASN A 21 3.36 -4.23 -10.17
N THR A 22 4.53 -4.85 -10.02
CA THR A 22 5.80 -4.35 -10.58
C THR A 22 5.73 -4.39 -12.11
N LEU A 23 5.30 -5.54 -12.66
CA LEU A 23 5.15 -5.75 -14.09
C LEU A 23 4.22 -4.68 -14.70
N SER A 24 2.99 -4.57 -14.19
CA SER A 24 2.00 -3.60 -14.66
C SER A 24 2.47 -2.15 -14.54
N SER A 25 3.23 -1.82 -13.47
CA SER A 25 3.74 -0.47 -13.27
C SER A 25 4.86 -0.14 -14.24
N TYR A 26 5.81 -1.07 -14.44
CA TYR A 26 6.93 -0.89 -15.36
C TYR A 26 6.44 -0.80 -16.81
N MET A 27 5.56 -1.71 -17.21
CA MET A 27 5.02 -1.69 -18.58
C MET A 27 4.24 -0.41 -18.86
N ARG A 28 3.44 0.09 -17.91
CA ARG A 28 2.75 1.38 -18.05
C ARG A 28 3.71 2.54 -18.22
N ASP A 29 4.78 2.59 -17.44
CA ASP A 29 5.80 3.63 -17.52
C ASP A 29 6.54 3.56 -18.88
N LEU A 30 6.87 2.36 -19.34
CA LEU A 30 7.54 2.16 -20.63
C LEU A 30 6.64 2.45 -21.84
N HIS A 31 5.36 2.11 -21.78
CA HIS A 31 4.40 2.52 -22.81
C HIS A 31 4.26 4.04 -22.87
N GLN A 32 4.24 4.74 -21.74
CA GLN A 32 4.23 6.20 -21.72
C GLN A 32 5.52 6.78 -22.33
N PHE A 33 6.67 6.17 -22.06
CA PHE A 33 7.93 6.56 -22.68
C PHE A 33 7.93 6.31 -24.20
N ALA A 34 7.39 5.18 -24.65
CA ALA A 34 7.23 4.88 -26.07
C ALA A 34 6.36 5.91 -26.81
N VAL A 35 5.23 6.31 -26.19
CA VAL A 35 4.37 7.38 -26.75
C VAL A 35 5.13 8.71 -26.86
N TYR A 36 5.93 9.06 -25.84
CA TYR A 36 6.78 10.25 -25.92
C TYR A 36 7.81 10.18 -27.06
N LEU A 37 8.43 9.02 -27.26
CA LEU A 37 9.37 8.82 -28.36
C LEU A 37 8.69 8.98 -29.73
N ASP A 38 7.54 8.34 -29.91
CA ASP A 38 6.78 8.41 -31.15
C ASP A 38 6.36 9.85 -31.51
N GLU A 39 6.04 10.67 -30.47
CA GLU A 39 5.58 12.06 -30.66
C GLU A 39 6.74 13.05 -30.90
N PHE A 40 7.84 12.94 -30.16
CA PHE A 40 8.89 13.96 -30.09
C PHE A 40 10.24 13.52 -30.66
N HIS A 41 10.52 12.22 -30.66
CA HIS A 41 11.80 11.65 -31.05
C HIS A 41 11.61 10.29 -31.74
N PRO A 42 10.96 10.22 -32.94
CA PRO A 42 10.66 8.95 -33.57
C PRO A 42 11.95 8.18 -33.91
N MET A 43 12.31 7.27 -33.01
CA MET A 43 13.50 6.42 -33.12
C MET A 43 13.28 5.05 -32.46
N PRO A 44 14.01 4.01 -32.86
CA PRO A 44 13.95 2.72 -32.19
C PRO A 44 14.58 2.79 -30.80
N LEU A 45 14.04 2.01 -29.85
CA LEU A 45 14.50 1.96 -28.43
C LEU A 45 16.02 1.80 -28.31
N PRO A 46 16.72 0.93 -29.08
CA PRO A 46 18.18 0.80 -28.96
C PRO A 46 19.00 2.04 -29.30
N GLN A 47 18.42 3.00 -30.02
CA GLN A 47 19.11 4.25 -30.44
C GLN A 47 18.86 5.42 -29.47
N VAL A 48 18.06 5.25 -28.44
CA VAL A 48 17.76 6.30 -27.49
C VAL A 48 19.00 6.68 -26.68
N THR A 49 19.24 7.98 -26.57
CA THR A 49 20.37 8.54 -25.83
C THR A 49 19.98 9.05 -24.46
N GLN A 50 20.96 9.36 -23.63
CA GLN A 50 20.75 9.95 -22.31
C GLN A 50 20.01 11.30 -22.40
N GLU A 51 20.29 12.11 -23.42
CA GLU A 51 19.67 13.42 -23.66
C GLU A 51 18.16 13.26 -23.88
N VAL A 52 17.75 12.28 -24.70
CA VAL A 52 16.34 11.98 -24.97
C VAL A 52 15.62 11.55 -23.71
N ILE A 53 16.24 10.70 -22.87
CA ILE A 53 15.66 10.31 -21.59
C ILE A 53 15.55 11.51 -20.64
N SER A 54 16.56 12.38 -20.62
CA SER A 54 16.52 13.61 -19.82
C SER A 54 15.42 14.57 -20.27
N GLY A 55 15.21 14.66 -21.59
CA GLY A 55 14.09 15.40 -22.18
C GLY A 55 12.74 14.84 -21.77
N TYR A 56 12.59 13.50 -21.74
CA TYR A 56 11.38 12.84 -21.23
C TYR A 56 11.11 13.16 -19.77
N VAL A 57 12.15 13.17 -18.92
CA VAL A 57 12.04 13.54 -17.49
C VAL A 57 11.54 14.98 -17.36
N ALA A 58 12.09 15.91 -18.13
CA ALA A 58 11.64 17.32 -18.15
C ALA A 58 10.18 17.44 -18.63
N TRP A 59 9.81 16.69 -19.68
CA TRP A 59 8.45 16.64 -20.21
C TRP A 59 7.45 16.12 -19.15
N MET A 60 7.79 15.06 -18.42
CA MET A 60 6.96 14.56 -17.32
C MET A 60 6.76 15.63 -16.25
N GLY A 61 7.82 16.36 -15.89
CA GLY A 61 7.74 17.50 -14.96
C GLY A 61 6.81 18.60 -15.46
N GLY A 62 6.92 18.98 -16.73
CA GLY A 62 6.03 19.94 -17.38
C GLY A 62 4.55 19.49 -17.44
N LYS A 63 4.30 18.18 -17.46
CA LYS A 63 2.94 17.60 -17.33
C LYS A 63 2.45 17.48 -15.88
N GLY A 64 3.17 18.00 -14.90
CA GLY A 64 2.78 17.99 -13.49
C GLY A 64 2.86 16.62 -12.82
N LYS A 65 3.64 15.67 -13.35
CA LYS A 65 3.84 14.37 -12.70
C LYS A 65 4.63 14.52 -11.41
N SER A 66 4.26 13.76 -10.38
CA SER A 66 4.97 13.79 -9.09
C SER A 66 6.41 13.30 -9.22
N ALA A 67 7.32 13.80 -8.37
CA ALA A 67 8.70 13.35 -8.28
C ALA A 67 8.81 11.83 -8.09
N ALA A 68 7.94 11.22 -7.31
CA ALA A 68 7.89 9.77 -7.11
C ALA A 68 7.53 9.01 -8.40
N THR A 69 6.57 9.53 -9.19
CA THR A 69 6.19 8.95 -10.48
C THR A 69 7.34 9.05 -11.48
N ILE A 70 8.01 10.20 -11.55
CA ILE A 70 9.16 10.41 -12.44
C ILE A 70 10.31 9.47 -12.05
N THR A 71 10.64 9.38 -10.76
CA THR A 71 11.70 8.50 -10.25
C THR A 71 11.41 7.02 -10.56
N ARG A 72 10.15 6.57 -10.40
CA ARG A 72 9.75 5.21 -10.78
C ARG A 72 9.90 4.98 -12.29
N SER A 73 9.48 5.93 -13.11
CA SER A 73 9.61 5.83 -14.57
C SER A 73 11.07 5.76 -15.02
N ILE A 74 11.97 6.54 -14.40
CA ILE A 74 13.43 6.43 -14.63
C ILE A 74 13.92 5.02 -14.24
N ALA A 75 13.44 4.45 -13.13
CA ALA A 75 13.81 3.11 -12.70
C ALA A 75 13.33 2.04 -13.70
N SER A 76 12.11 2.17 -14.26
CA SER A 76 11.58 1.29 -15.28
C SER A 76 12.44 1.35 -16.56
N ILE A 77 12.81 2.55 -17.02
CA ILE A 77 13.67 2.75 -18.18
C ILE A 77 15.08 2.18 -17.92
N LYS A 78 15.68 2.45 -16.75
CA LYS A 78 16.98 1.87 -16.36
C LYS A 78 16.96 0.34 -16.41
N SER A 79 15.88 -0.27 -15.93
CA SER A 79 15.71 -1.72 -15.93
C SER A 79 15.59 -2.28 -17.36
N LEU A 80 14.83 -1.62 -18.23
CA LEU A 80 14.73 -1.99 -19.65
C LEU A 80 16.10 -1.97 -20.34
N TYR A 81 16.85 -0.88 -20.19
CA TYR A 81 18.17 -0.76 -20.83
C TYR A 81 19.23 -1.66 -20.18
N THR A 82 19.05 -2.07 -18.94
CA THR A 82 19.88 -3.14 -18.35
C THR A 82 19.61 -4.48 -19.04
N TYR A 83 18.34 -4.79 -19.32
CA TYR A 83 17.98 -5.97 -20.10
C TYR A 83 18.55 -5.90 -21.53
N PHE A 84 18.41 -4.77 -22.23
CA PHE A 84 18.97 -4.58 -23.56
C PHE A 84 20.50 -4.70 -23.60
N GLN A 85 21.19 -4.28 -22.55
CA GLN A 85 22.63 -4.46 -22.45
C GLN A 85 23.00 -5.94 -22.25
N MET A 86 22.20 -6.69 -21.51
CA MET A 86 22.40 -8.15 -21.32
C MET A 86 22.09 -8.96 -22.58
N SER A 87 21.09 -8.56 -23.36
CA SER A 87 20.71 -9.19 -24.64
C SER A 87 21.58 -8.75 -25.83
N GLY A 88 22.49 -7.77 -25.63
CA GLY A 88 23.38 -7.28 -26.68
C GLY A 88 22.77 -6.25 -27.64
N GLU A 89 21.52 -5.78 -27.33
CA GLU A 89 20.82 -4.76 -28.12
C GLU A 89 21.49 -3.37 -28.04
N VAL A 90 22.14 -3.09 -26.88
CA VAL A 90 22.90 -1.84 -26.67
C VAL A 90 24.24 -2.14 -25.99
N SER A 91 25.26 -1.35 -26.29
CA SER A 91 26.59 -1.48 -25.67
C SER A 91 26.66 -0.90 -24.26
N ALA A 92 25.82 0.09 -23.95
CA ALA A 92 25.74 0.75 -22.65
C ALA A 92 24.32 1.18 -22.33
N ASN A 93 24.00 1.28 -21.03
CA ASN A 93 22.70 1.72 -20.57
C ASN A 93 22.62 3.26 -20.57
N PRO A 94 21.88 3.91 -21.50
CA PRO A 94 21.81 5.37 -21.59
C PRO A 94 21.09 6.02 -20.41
N ALA A 95 20.28 5.26 -19.66
CA ALA A 95 19.58 5.77 -18.48
C ALA A 95 20.47 5.80 -17.22
N LYS A 96 21.67 5.20 -17.25
CA LYS A 96 22.53 5.08 -16.04
C LYS A 96 22.90 6.44 -15.45
N GLY A 97 23.21 7.44 -16.33
CA GLY A 97 23.57 8.79 -15.92
C GLY A 97 22.40 9.72 -15.62
N VAL A 98 21.15 9.30 -15.88
CA VAL A 98 19.98 10.14 -15.62
C VAL A 98 19.74 10.23 -14.11
N ALA A 99 19.79 11.47 -13.58
CA ALA A 99 19.58 11.73 -12.17
C ALA A 99 18.12 11.45 -11.78
N ALA A 100 17.93 10.76 -10.65
CA ALA A 100 16.63 10.65 -10.03
C ALA A 100 16.17 12.02 -9.51
N VAL A 101 14.89 12.33 -9.69
CA VAL A 101 14.32 13.56 -9.11
C VAL A 101 14.28 13.35 -7.58
N LYS A 102 14.80 14.32 -6.83
CA LYS A 102 14.80 14.27 -5.37
C LYS A 102 13.35 14.23 -4.87
N VAL A 103 12.95 13.10 -4.32
CA VAL A 103 11.65 12.95 -3.67
C VAL A 103 11.80 13.50 -2.25
N GLU A 104 11.07 14.58 -1.94
CA GLU A 104 10.95 15.02 -0.56
C GLU A 104 10.11 14.01 0.20
N HIS A 105 10.72 13.31 1.14
CA HIS A 105 10.01 12.43 2.06
C HIS A 105 9.29 13.28 3.11
N LYS A 106 8.05 13.63 2.85
CA LYS A 106 7.17 14.14 3.89
C LYS A 106 6.92 13.01 4.89
N PHE A 107 6.97 13.34 6.18
CA PHE A 107 6.53 12.37 7.18
C PHE A 107 5.07 11.99 6.90
N PRO A 108 4.72 10.69 7.02
CA PRO A 108 3.34 10.28 6.82
C PRO A 108 2.41 11.04 7.77
N GLU A 109 1.29 11.50 7.29
CA GLU A 109 0.24 12.03 8.16
C GLU A 109 -0.26 10.92 9.08
N ILE A 110 -0.44 11.28 10.35
CA ILE A 110 -0.87 10.38 11.41
C ILE A 110 -2.15 10.98 12.00
N LEU A 111 -3.16 10.15 12.17
CA LEU A 111 -4.37 10.52 12.89
C LEU A 111 -4.09 10.44 14.38
N THR A 112 -4.59 11.37 15.15
CA THR A 112 -4.65 11.27 16.61
C THR A 112 -5.66 10.21 17.03
N GLY A 113 -5.58 9.72 18.27
CA GLY A 113 -6.56 8.75 18.79
C GLY A 113 -8.00 9.25 18.66
N LYS A 114 -8.27 10.55 18.93
CA LYS A 114 -9.58 11.17 18.76
C LYS A 114 -10.06 11.21 17.29
N GLU A 115 -9.15 11.49 16.36
CA GLU A 115 -9.48 11.47 14.93
C GLU A 115 -9.77 10.06 14.44
N VAL A 116 -9.07 9.05 14.98
CA VAL A 116 -9.35 7.65 14.66
C VAL A 116 -10.72 7.23 15.21
N GLU A 117 -11.01 7.49 16.48
CA GLU A 117 -12.33 7.23 17.07
C GLU A 117 -13.43 7.90 16.25
N LEU A 118 -13.29 9.20 15.98
CA LEU A 118 -14.24 9.93 15.16
C LEU A 118 -14.44 9.31 13.77
N PHE A 119 -13.38 8.81 13.15
CA PHE A 119 -13.44 8.17 11.83
C PHE A 119 -14.11 6.80 11.88
N LEU A 120 -13.79 5.98 12.87
CA LEU A 120 -14.34 4.63 13.04
C LEU A 120 -15.82 4.64 13.42
N ASP A 121 -16.29 5.70 14.08
CA ASP A 121 -17.69 5.88 14.49
C ASP A 121 -18.61 6.42 13.36
N GLN A 122 -18.05 6.76 12.19
CA GLN A 122 -18.87 7.29 11.09
C GLN A 122 -19.85 6.29 10.48
N PRO A 123 -19.50 5.00 10.26
CA PRO A 123 -20.44 4.08 9.68
C PRO A 123 -21.67 3.89 10.58
N GLN A 124 -22.83 4.32 10.09
CA GLN A 124 -24.09 4.10 10.80
C GLN A 124 -24.50 2.63 10.68
N CYS A 125 -24.48 1.91 11.81
CA CYS A 125 -24.85 0.50 11.88
C CYS A 125 -26.39 0.30 11.86
N VAL A 126 -27.04 0.80 10.81
CA VAL A 126 -28.50 0.71 10.62
C VAL A 126 -28.89 -0.17 9.43
N ASP A 127 -27.94 -0.44 8.54
CA ASP A 127 -28.11 -1.28 7.35
C ASP A 127 -26.90 -2.19 7.12
N ALA A 128 -27.03 -3.13 6.21
CA ALA A 128 -25.98 -4.10 5.89
C ALA A 128 -24.67 -3.43 5.44
N LYS A 129 -24.77 -2.30 4.72
CA LYS A 129 -23.61 -1.53 4.27
C LYS A 129 -22.86 -0.91 5.46
N GLY A 130 -23.57 -0.27 6.37
CA GLY A 130 -22.98 0.37 7.55
C GLY A 130 -22.28 -0.63 8.47
N TYR A 131 -22.88 -1.76 8.76
CA TYR A 131 -22.27 -2.83 9.55
C TYR A 131 -21.03 -3.42 8.89
N ARG A 132 -21.07 -3.66 7.57
CA ARG A 132 -19.90 -4.12 6.83
C ARG A 132 -18.76 -3.12 6.88
N ASP A 133 -19.06 -1.86 6.57
CA ASP A 133 -18.07 -0.80 6.51
C ASP A 133 -17.41 -0.58 7.88
N HIS A 134 -18.21 -0.59 8.95
CA HIS A 134 -17.73 -0.51 10.33
C HIS A 134 -16.76 -1.67 10.64
N ALA A 135 -17.14 -2.90 10.35
CA ALA A 135 -16.29 -4.07 10.58
C ALA A 135 -14.98 -4.02 9.77
N MET A 136 -15.02 -3.51 8.53
CA MET A 136 -13.81 -3.34 7.70
C MET A 136 -12.86 -2.29 8.29
N LEU A 137 -13.36 -1.14 8.71
CA LEU A 137 -12.55 -0.06 9.28
C LEU A 137 -11.96 -0.46 10.62
N GLU A 138 -12.75 -1.08 11.49
CA GLU A 138 -12.32 -1.62 12.77
C GLU A 138 -11.19 -2.65 12.58
N LEU A 139 -11.37 -3.61 11.66
CA LEU A 139 -10.35 -4.62 11.40
C LEU A 139 -9.06 -4.00 10.88
N LEU A 140 -9.16 -3.06 9.94
CA LEU A 140 -7.99 -2.40 9.37
C LEU A 140 -7.19 -1.68 10.44
N TYR A 141 -7.86 -0.94 11.33
CA TYR A 141 -7.19 -0.23 12.42
C TYR A 141 -6.70 -1.17 13.51
N ALA A 142 -7.44 -2.22 13.85
CA ALA A 142 -7.03 -3.22 14.86
C ALA A 142 -5.73 -3.94 14.49
N THR A 143 -5.46 -4.11 13.21
CA THR A 143 -4.40 -5.00 12.72
C THR A 143 -3.30 -4.28 11.95
N GLY A 144 -3.57 -3.10 11.44
CA GLY A 144 -2.67 -2.38 10.55
C GLY A 144 -2.29 -3.15 9.28
N ILE A 145 -3.05 -4.16 8.85
CA ILE A 145 -2.78 -4.92 7.62
C ILE A 145 -2.88 -4.04 6.38
N ARG A 146 -2.28 -4.50 5.26
CA ARG A 146 -2.42 -3.81 3.97
C ARG A 146 -3.82 -4.00 3.41
N VAL A 147 -4.31 -3.03 2.62
CA VAL A 147 -5.62 -3.19 1.93
C VAL A 147 -5.67 -4.46 1.10
N SER A 148 -4.57 -4.81 0.41
CA SER A 148 -4.54 -6.06 -0.35
C SER A 148 -4.72 -7.29 0.52
N GLU A 149 -4.20 -7.29 1.74
CA GLU A 149 -4.40 -8.36 2.72
C GLU A 149 -5.84 -8.34 3.23
N LEU A 150 -6.37 -7.16 3.61
CA LEU A 150 -7.75 -7.00 4.08
C LEU A 150 -8.78 -7.57 3.09
N ILE A 151 -8.67 -7.22 1.81
CA ILE A 151 -9.64 -7.67 0.79
C ILE A 151 -9.43 -9.13 0.36
N SER A 152 -8.25 -9.71 0.61
CA SER A 152 -7.97 -11.11 0.32
C SER A 152 -8.33 -12.06 1.46
N LEU A 153 -8.68 -11.56 2.65
CA LEU A 153 -9.11 -12.39 3.77
C LEU A 153 -10.36 -13.20 3.41
N ASN A 154 -10.37 -14.43 3.86
CA ASN A 154 -11.52 -15.32 3.87
C ASN A 154 -12.12 -15.43 5.26
N GLU A 155 -13.31 -15.99 5.40
CA GLU A 155 -13.93 -16.21 6.73
C GLU A 155 -13.07 -17.09 7.63
N GLU A 156 -12.43 -18.12 7.08
CA GLU A 156 -11.55 -19.05 7.79
C GLU A 156 -10.28 -18.41 8.35
N ASP A 157 -9.90 -17.22 7.85
CA ASP A 157 -8.75 -16.47 8.36
C ASP A 157 -9.05 -15.75 9.67
N VAL A 158 -10.31 -15.73 10.12
CA VAL A 158 -10.75 -15.06 11.35
C VAL A 158 -11.10 -16.05 12.42
N SER A 159 -10.41 -15.99 13.55
CA SER A 159 -10.76 -16.73 14.76
C SER A 159 -11.40 -15.78 15.78
N LEU A 160 -12.72 -15.71 15.78
CA LEU A 160 -13.45 -14.87 16.75
C LEU A 160 -13.30 -15.37 18.19
N SER A 161 -13.25 -16.71 18.39
CA SER A 161 -13.11 -17.31 19.73
C SER A 161 -11.74 -17.08 20.34
N ALA A 162 -10.69 -17.07 19.51
CA ALA A 162 -9.31 -16.81 19.94
C ALA A 162 -8.87 -15.36 19.71
N SER A 163 -9.77 -14.50 19.17
CA SER A 163 -9.55 -13.07 18.95
C SER A 163 -8.30 -12.74 18.12
N PHE A 164 -8.15 -13.39 16.98
CA PHE A 164 -7.06 -13.10 16.03
C PHE A 164 -7.48 -13.27 14.57
N ILE A 165 -6.66 -12.73 13.66
CA ILE A 165 -6.70 -13.06 12.24
C ILE A 165 -5.38 -13.69 11.79
N ARG A 166 -5.44 -14.50 10.73
CA ARG A 166 -4.28 -14.97 9.96
C ARG A 166 -4.14 -14.10 8.72
N ALA A 167 -3.08 -13.32 8.65
CA ALA A 167 -2.78 -12.48 7.50
C ALA A 167 -1.62 -13.07 6.70
N GLN A 168 -1.80 -13.21 5.38
CA GLN A 168 -0.79 -13.76 4.48
C GLN A 168 -0.16 -12.66 3.62
N SER A 169 1.18 -12.66 3.51
CA SER A 169 1.91 -11.74 2.62
C SER A 169 3.17 -12.43 2.07
N LYS A 170 3.30 -12.44 0.75
CA LYS A 170 4.47 -13.04 0.06
C LYS A 170 4.79 -14.46 0.54
N GLY A 171 3.77 -15.30 0.71
CA GLY A 171 3.91 -16.68 1.16
C GLY A 171 4.23 -16.86 2.64
N LYS A 172 4.26 -15.79 3.43
CA LYS A 172 4.43 -15.84 4.88
C LYS A 172 3.12 -15.52 5.57
N GLU A 173 2.72 -16.36 6.50
CA GLU A 173 1.57 -16.19 7.37
C GLU A 173 1.99 -15.54 8.68
N ARG A 174 1.12 -14.68 9.23
CA ARG A 174 1.27 -14.11 10.57
C ARG A 174 -0.07 -13.99 11.28
N ILE A 175 -0.03 -14.19 12.58
CA ILE A 175 -1.18 -14.08 13.47
C ILE A 175 -1.17 -12.66 14.05
N ILE A 176 -2.32 -11.96 13.98
CA ILE A 176 -2.48 -10.61 14.51
C ILE A 176 -3.68 -10.62 15.46
N PRO A 177 -3.49 -10.24 16.73
CA PRO A 177 -4.57 -10.20 17.72
C PRO A 177 -5.56 -9.09 17.40
N LEU A 178 -6.80 -9.29 17.88
CA LEU A 178 -7.91 -8.35 17.74
C LEU A 178 -8.33 -7.84 19.13
N TYR A 179 -8.62 -6.55 19.23
CA TYR A 179 -9.23 -6.01 20.44
C TYR A 179 -10.76 -6.25 20.46
N PRO A 180 -11.42 -6.17 21.65
CA PRO A 180 -12.82 -6.58 21.80
C PRO A 180 -13.82 -5.89 20.88
N ALA A 181 -13.65 -4.59 20.58
CA ALA A 181 -14.55 -3.87 19.67
C ALA A 181 -14.49 -4.42 18.24
N ALA A 182 -13.28 -4.71 17.73
CA ALA A 182 -13.11 -5.31 16.41
C ALA A 182 -13.71 -6.72 16.34
N VAL A 183 -13.54 -7.54 17.40
CA VAL A 183 -14.16 -8.88 17.50
C VAL A 183 -15.68 -8.76 17.46
N LYS A 184 -16.26 -7.80 18.20
CA LYS A 184 -17.70 -7.56 18.23
C LYS A 184 -18.25 -7.16 16.86
N ALA A 185 -17.59 -6.19 16.20
CA ALA A 185 -17.98 -5.72 14.88
C ALA A 185 -17.91 -6.84 13.83
N LEU A 186 -16.81 -7.61 13.82
CA LEU A 186 -16.65 -8.77 12.95
C LEU A 186 -17.66 -9.86 13.23
N SER A 187 -17.90 -10.19 14.49
CA SER A 187 -18.87 -11.24 14.87
C SER A 187 -20.27 -10.90 14.37
N HIS A 188 -20.71 -9.65 14.55
CA HIS A 188 -22.02 -9.21 14.05
C HIS A 188 -22.07 -9.24 12.53
N TYR A 189 -21.06 -8.69 11.87
CA TYR A 189 -20.98 -8.70 10.42
C TYR A 189 -21.01 -10.13 9.83
N MET A 190 -20.15 -11.02 10.33
CA MET A 190 -20.03 -12.38 9.79
C MET A 190 -21.30 -13.23 10.01
N LYS A 191 -21.96 -13.10 11.16
CA LYS A 191 -23.10 -13.94 11.53
C LYS A 191 -24.43 -13.43 11.00
N GLU A 192 -24.65 -12.11 11.06
CA GLU A 192 -25.97 -11.52 10.83
C GLU A 192 -26.05 -10.79 9.49
N VAL A 193 -24.97 -10.17 9.05
CA VAL A 193 -25.01 -9.25 7.90
C VAL A 193 -24.49 -9.90 6.63
N ARG A 194 -23.30 -10.51 6.69
CA ARG A 194 -22.66 -11.12 5.51
C ARG A 194 -23.57 -12.14 4.80
N PRO A 195 -24.25 -13.07 5.48
CA PRO A 195 -25.13 -14.04 4.82
C PRO A 195 -26.26 -13.39 3.99
N GLN A 196 -26.68 -12.19 4.38
CA GLN A 196 -27.72 -11.44 3.64
C GLN A 196 -27.14 -10.72 2.40
N LEU A 197 -25.84 -10.49 2.33
CA LEU A 197 -25.18 -9.82 1.22
C LEU A 197 -24.69 -10.78 0.14
N LEU A 198 -24.50 -12.06 0.44
CA LEU A 198 -23.94 -13.04 -0.49
C LEU A 198 -24.83 -13.23 -1.69
N ALA A 199 -24.23 -13.13 -2.89
CA ALA A 199 -24.88 -13.55 -4.14
C ALA A 199 -24.69 -15.06 -4.38
N ASP A 200 -23.51 -15.59 -3.98
CA ASP A 200 -23.15 -17.00 -4.05
C ASP A 200 -22.86 -17.49 -2.63
N PRO A 201 -23.57 -18.50 -2.12
CA PRO A 201 -23.30 -19.10 -0.81
C PRO A 201 -21.89 -19.68 -0.66
N GLU A 202 -21.23 -20.04 -1.77
CA GLU A 202 -19.86 -20.58 -1.79
C GLU A 202 -18.77 -19.49 -1.78
N GLU A 203 -19.13 -18.19 -1.81
CA GLU A 203 -18.15 -17.10 -1.71
C GLU A 203 -17.46 -17.14 -0.36
N THR A 204 -16.14 -17.33 -0.38
CA THR A 204 -15.32 -17.44 0.82
C THR A 204 -14.80 -16.11 1.35
N ALA A 205 -14.87 -15.02 0.56
CA ALA A 205 -14.36 -13.72 0.96
C ALA A 205 -14.96 -13.26 2.28
N LEU A 206 -14.12 -12.82 3.21
CA LEU A 206 -14.58 -12.21 4.46
C LEU A 206 -15.47 -10.99 4.16
N PHE A 207 -15.00 -10.07 3.34
CA PHE A 207 -15.73 -8.85 3.00
C PHE A 207 -16.23 -8.87 1.56
N VAL A 208 -17.53 -8.69 1.41
CA VAL A 208 -18.20 -8.62 0.11
C VAL A 208 -18.75 -7.22 -0.18
N ASN A 209 -18.87 -6.90 -1.46
CA ASN A 209 -19.52 -5.67 -1.93
C ASN A 209 -21.07 -5.82 -1.84
N MET A 210 -21.79 -4.80 -2.29
CA MET A 210 -23.28 -4.85 -2.28
C MET A 210 -23.88 -5.77 -3.35
N ASN A 211 -23.04 -6.33 -4.23
CA ASN A 211 -23.45 -7.35 -5.20
C ASN A 211 -23.15 -8.77 -4.69
N GLY A 212 -22.63 -8.91 -3.46
CA GLY A 212 -22.29 -10.20 -2.87
C GLY A 212 -20.97 -10.81 -3.32
N GLU A 213 -20.14 -10.06 -4.03
CA GLU A 213 -18.83 -10.48 -4.52
C GLU A 213 -17.71 -9.91 -3.63
N ARG A 214 -16.51 -10.51 -3.67
CA ARG A 214 -15.34 -10.03 -2.93
C ARG A 214 -15.11 -8.53 -3.10
N MET A 215 -14.86 -7.82 -2.01
CA MET A 215 -14.58 -6.39 -2.00
C MET A 215 -13.32 -6.06 -2.81
N SER A 216 -13.41 -5.05 -3.68
CA SER A 216 -12.27 -4.56 -4.44
C SER A 216 -11.48 -3.47 -3.70
N ARG A 217 -10.19 -3.27 -4.08
CA ARG A 217 -9.40 -2.14 -3.56
C ARG A 217 -10.06 -0.78 -3.82
N GLN A 218 -10.63 -0.60 -5.00
CA GLN A 218 -11.30 0.66 -5.36
C GLN A 218 -12.57 0.84 -4.54
N GLY A 219 -13.33 -0.24 -4.31
CA GLY A 219 -14.51 -0.21 -3.45
C GLY A 219 -14.16 0.23 -2.04
N PHE A 220 -13.14 -0.40 -1.44
CA PHE A 220 -12.68 -0.03 -0.10
C PHE A 220 -12.10 1.40 -0.03
N TRP A 221 -11.36 1.83 -1.04
CA TRP A 221 -10.87 3.20 -1.10
C TRP A 221 -12.01 4.23 -1.10
N LYS A 222 -13.10 3.97 -1.84
CA LYS A 222 -14.31 4.83 -1.83
C LYS A 222 -14.97 4.87 -0.45
N ILE A 223 -15.00 3.75 0.28
CA ILE A 223 -15.50 3.68 1.66
C ILE A 223 -14.68 4.61 2.56
N VAL A 224 -13.34 4.50 2.52
CA VAL A 224 -12.45 5.35 3.33
C VAL A 224 -12.67 6.83 3.03
N LYS A 225 -12.75 7.22 1.75
CA LYS A 225 -12.97 8.62 1.36
C LYS A 225 -14.33 9.16 1.78
N HIS A 226 -15.36 8.36 1.62
CA HIS A 226 -16.71 8.73 2.06
C HIS A 226 -16.74 9.04 3.57
N TYR A 227 -16.18 8.16 4.40
CA TYR A 227 -16.19 8.39 5.85
C TYR A 227 -15.20 9.46 6.30
N GLN A 228 -14.12 9.71 5.57
CA GLN A 228 -13.27 10.88 5.78
C GLN A 228 -14.05 12.18 5.60
N GLU A 229 -14.81 12.30 4.50
CA GLU A 229 -15.65 13.47 4.20
C GLU A 229 -16.73 13.64 5.27
N THR A 230 -17.43 12.57 5.64
CA THR A 230 -18.48 12.57 6.67
C THR A 230 -17.93 12.98 8.04
N ALA A 231 -16.75 12.54 8.41
CA ALA A 231 -16.09 12.92 9.66
C ALA A 231 -15.57 14.36 9.68
N GLY A 232 -15.52 15.04 8.53
CA GLY A 232 -14.96 16.39 8.42
C GLY A 232 -13.47 16.47 8.74
N ILE A 233 -12.73 15.38 8.61
CA ILE A 233 -11.30 15.32 8.91
C ILE A 233 -10.53 15.90 7.72
N SER A 234 -9.77 16.97 7.96
CA SER A 234 -9.03 17.69 6.92
C SER A 234 -7.78 16.96 6.42
N LYS A 235 -7.22 16.06 7.22
CA LYS A 235 -6.08 15.21 6.83
C LYS A 235 -6.49 14.24 5.74
N ASP A 236 -5.57 13.93 4.81
CA ASP A 236 -5.82 12.94 3.77
C ASP A 236 -5.77 11.51 4.35
N ILE A 237 -6.95 10.95 4.60
CA ILE A 237 -7.06 9.58 5.11
C ILE A 237 -6.95 8.60 3.96
N THR A 238 -5.91 7.78 4.04
CA THR A 238 -5.68 6.63 3.19
C THR A 238 -5.56 5.39 4.06
N PRO A 239 -5.68 4.19 3.50
CA PRO A 239 -5.36 2.97 4.25
C PRO A 239 -3.94 2.94 4.81
N HIS A 240 -2.99 3.61 4.15
CA HIS A 240 -1.64 3.78 4.66
C HIS A 240 -1.60 4.72 5.87
N THR A 241 -2.39 5.79 5.86
CA THR A 241 -2.54 6.70 7.01
C THR A 241 -3.04 5.95 8.24
N LEU A 242 -4.08 5.12 8.10
CA LEU A 242 -4.61 4.28 9.20
C LEU A 242 -3.58 3.28 9.70
N ARG A 243 -2.86 2.62 8.80
CA ARG A 243 -1.79 1.69 9.17
C ARG A 243 -0.62 2.39 9.87
N HIS A 244 -0.24 3.61 9.45
CA HIS A 244 0.79 4.40 10.13
C HIS A 244 0.32 4.85 11.51
N SER A 245 -0.94 5.27 11.63
CA SER A 245 -1.54 5.64 12.92
C SER A 245 -1.57 4.46 13.89
N PHE A 246 -1.97 3.26 13.43
CA PHE A 246 -1.88 2.03 14.21
C PHE A 246 -0.47 1.80 14.77
N ALA A 247 0.55 1.85 13.90
CA ALA A 247 1.93 1.61 14.32
C ALA A 247 2.42 2.64 15.35
N VAL A 248 2.12 3.92 15.12
CA VAL A 248 2.52 5.01 16.03
C VAL A 248 1.80 4.90 17.36
N HIS A 249 0.49 4.64 17.36
CA HIS A 249 -0.28 4.51 18.60
C HIS A 249 0.20 3.32 19.45
N LEU A 250 0.56 2.20 18.84
CA LEU A 250 1.17 1.09 19.57
C LEU A 250 2.51 1.49 20.21
N LEU A 251 3.36 2.22 19.46
CA LEU A 251 4.66 2.69 19.98
C LEU A 251 4.49 3.70 21.12
N GLU A 252 3.55 4.64 20.99
CA GLU A 252 3.25 5.63 22.02
C GLU A 252 2.71 4.96 23.30
N ASN A 253 2.05 3.82 23.16
CA ASN A 253 1.56 3.01 24.27
C ASN A 253 2.56 1.94 24.75
N GLY A 254 3.82 1.99 24.30
CA GLY A 254 4.91 1.18 24.86
C GLY A 254 5.18 -0.15 24.17
N ALA A 255 4.53 -0.44 23.04
CA ALA A 255 4.87 -1.62 22.26
C ALA A 255 6.28 -1.50 21.67
N ASP A 256 7.02 -2.60 21.62
CA ASP A 256 8.35 -2.62 21.02
C ASP A 256 8.27 -2.63 19.48
N LEU A 257 9.30 -2.07 18.85
CA LEU A 257 9.35 -1.91 17.40
C LEU A 257 9.36 -3.25 16.65
N ARG A 258 9.90 -4.31 17.26
CA ARG A 258 9.99 -5.64 16.64
C ARG A 258 8.62 -6.30 16.57
N SER A 259 7.84 -6.25 17.65
CA SER A 259 6.47 -6.73 17.68
C SER A 259 5.60 -6.04 16.61
N ILE A 260 5.75 -4.72 16.46
CA ILE A 260 5.04 -3.96 15.42
C ILE A 260 5.49 -4.38 14.02
N GLN A 261 6.80 -4.59 13.82
CA GLN A 261 7.33 -5.07 12.55
C GLN A 261 6.73 -6.44 12.17
N GLU A 262 6.62 -7.36 13.12
CA GLU A 262 6.02 -8.68 12.92
C GLU A 262 4.53 -8.56 12.58
N MET A 263 3.75 -7.77 13.34
CA MET A 263 2.33 -7.53 13.05
C MET A 263 2.11 -6.92 11.66
N LEU A 264 2.93 -5.94 11.29
CA LEU A 264 2.84 -5.28 9.99
C LEU A 264 3.35 -6.14 8.82
N GLY A 265 4.13 -7.20 9.07
CA GLY A 265 4.72 -8.03 8.04
C GLY A 265 5.72 -7.24 7.17
N HIS A 266 6.58 -6.43 7.80
CA HIS A 266 7.68 -5.75 7.14
C HIS A 266 8.85 -6.73 7.00
N ALA A 267 9.24 -7.01 5.75
CA ALA A 267 10.38 -7.88 5.47
C ALA A 267 11.72 -7.26 5.91
N ASP A 268 11.79 -5.94 5.96
CA ASP A 268 12.98 -5.17 6.33
C ASP A 268 12.62 -4.14 7.40
N ILE A 269 13.51 -4.02 8.40
CA ILE A 269 13.40 -3.06 9.50
C ILE A 269 13.44 -1.60 9.00
N SER A 270 14.07 -1.35 7.84
CA SER A 270 14.09 -0.03 7.20
C SER A 270 12.70 0.53 6.93
N SER A 271 11.74 -0.31 6.60
CA SER A 271 10.33 0.08 6.43
C SER A 271 9.66 0.54 7.73
N THR A 272 10.24 0.17 8.88
CA THR A 272 9.76 0.53 10.22
C THR A 272 10.58 1.68 10.81
N GLN A 273 11.73 2.02 10.21
CA GLN A 273 12.59 3.13 10.64
C GLN A 273 11.90 4.50 10.57
N ILE A 274 10.87 4.65 9.75
CA ILE A 274 10.07 5.88 9.72
C ILE A 274 9.46 6.21 11.09
N TYR A 275 9.30 5.22 11.96
CA TYR A 275 8.78 5.38 13.34
C TYR A 275 9.87 5.63 14.38
N THR A 276 11.17 5.64 14.01
CA THR A 276 12.28 5.79 14.95
C THR A 276 12.24 7.11 15.75
N HIS A 277 11.68 8.17 15.15
CA HIS A 277 11.50 9.44 15.84
C HIS A 277 10.49 9.34 17.00
N VAL A 278 9.45 8.51 16.87
CA VAL A 278 8.46 8.24 17.93
C VAL A 278 9.13 7.47 19.07
N VAL A 279 9.94 6.45 18.73
CA VAL A 279 10.72 5.70 19.72
C VAL A 279 11.69 6.61 20.51
N LYS A 280 12.40 7.52 19.82
CA LYS A 280 13.30 8.48 20.47
C LYS A 280 12.56 9.41 21.42
N LYS A 281 11.39 9.90 21.05
CA LYS A 281 10.56 10.74 21.92
C LYS A 281 10.10 9.96 23.14
N HIS A 282 9.57 8.75 22.94
CA HIS A 282 9.12 7.87 24.02
C HIS A 282 10.26 7.54 25.00
N LEU A 283 11.45 7.18 24.50
CA LEU A 283 12.63 6.94 25.34
C LEU A 283 13.00 8.16 26.17
N LYS A 284 12.94 9.36 25.61
CA LYS A 284 13.21 10.61 26.34
C LYS A 284 12.17 10.83 27.44
N ASP A 285 10.90 10.61 27.14
CA ASP A 285 9.79 10.78 28.11
C ASP A 285 9.90 9.75 29.24
N VAL A 286 10.20 8.50 28.93
CA VAL A 286 10.43 7.43 29.91
C VAL A 286 11.67 7.74 30.77
N TYR A 287 12.77 8.16 30.16
CA TYR A 287 13.97 8.56 30.88
C TYR A 287 13.72 9.70 31.86
N GLN A 288 13.02 10.76 31.40
CA GLN A 288 12.68 11.92 32.24
C GLN A 288 11.75 11.55 33.40
N LYS A 289 10.86 10.58 33.21
CA LYS A 289 9.93 10.12 34.27
C LYS A 289 10.55 9.13 35.25
N ALA A 290 11.49 8.32 34.78
CA ALA A 290 12.01 7.18 35.53
C ALA A 290 13.41 7.40 36.10
N HIS A 291 14.20 8.31 35.54
CA HIS A 291 15.58 8.52 36.00
C HIS A 291 15.61 9.45 37.21
N PRO A 292 16.24 9.02 38.31
CA PRO A 292 16.21 9.77 39.60
C PRO A 292 16.81 11.17 39.55
N ARG A 293 17.55 11.51 38.48
CA ARG A 293 18.25 12.79 38.30
C ARG A 293 17.92 13.47 36.96
N ALA A 294 16.79 13.08 36.28
CA ALA A 294 16.34 13.74 35.06
C ALA A 294 15.59 15.04 35.38
#